data_9f0514d167133f90d9594fc8075eaded
#
_entry.id   9f0514d167133f90d9594fc8075eaded
#
_cell.length_a   1.000
_cell.length_b   1.000
_cell.length_c   1.000
_cell.angle_alpha   90.00
_cell.angle_beta   90.00
_cell.angle_gamma   90.00
#
_symmetry.space_group_name_H-M   'P 1'
#
loop_
_entity.id
_entity.type
_entity.pdbx_description
1 polymer ?
#
loop_
_entity_poly.entity_id
_entity_poly.type
_entity_poly.pdbx_seq_one_letter_code
_entity_poly.pdbx_strand_id
1 'polypeptide(L)'
;MAQNGLSAKICGLSDGDAVIAAVTGGARFVGFVFYPPSPRSVSPEKAGELAREVPAKIFRVGVFVDPDDALLDAVFANLQLDYVQLHGSESAARAAEIKARTGAGIIKAIKVAAPGDVAAAEPYYAVADRILFDAKAPKTLEGALPGGNALAFDWRMLAEQAAPAGGLPWLLSGGLNIDNLANAVKISGTRSVDVSSGVESVPGKKNPELVRRFLALSATL
;
A
#
# COMPACT_ATOMS: atom_id res chain seq x y z
N MET A 1 -3.47 -5.50 -23.91
CA MET A 1 -2.83 -6.79 -23.55
C MET A 1 -2.98 -6.94 -22.05
N ALA A 2 -3.65 -7.98 -21.59
CA ALA A 2 -3.74 -8.28 -20.16
C ALA A 2 -2.31 -8.54 -19.63
N GLN A 3 -1.88 -7.79 -18.63
CA GLN A 3 -0.63 -8.07 -17.94
C GLN A 3 -0.83 -9.38 -17.17
N ASN A 4 -0.23 -10.47 -17.65
CA ASN A 4 -0.29 -11.81 -17.02
C ASN A 4 0.58 -11.91 -15.76
N GLY A 5 1.19 -10.83 -15.30
CA GLY A 5 2.07 -10.79 -14.14
C GLY A 5 1.41 -10.22 -12.89
N LEU A 6 2.04 -10.46 -11.75
CA LEU A 6 1.65 -9.92 -10.46
C LEU A 6 1.77 -8.38 -10.46
N SER A 7 0.72 -7.70 -10.03
CA SER A 7 0.72 -6.24 -9.88
C SER A 7 1.42 -5.86 -8.58
N ALA A 8 2.47 -5.03 -8.63
CA ALA A 8 3.23 -4.63 -7.45
C ALA A 8 3.09 -3.15 -7.14
N LYS A 9 2.95 -2.83 -5.84
CA LYS A 9 3.02 -1.49 -5.26
C LYS A 9 4.32 -1.35 -4.47
N ILE A 10 5.07 -0.27 -4.71
CA ILE A 10 6.21 0.13 -3.88
C ILE A 10 5.76 1.30 -2.99
N CYS A 11 5.72 1.07 -1.68
CA CYS A 11 5.13 1.98 -0.71
C CYS A 11 6.19 2.70 0.13
N GLY A 12 5.97 3.99 0.40
CA GLY A 12 6.86 4.79 1.24
C GLY A 12 8.10 5.26 0.50
N LEU A 13 7.92 5.73 -0.72
CA LEU A 13 8.97 6.38 -1.51
C LEU A 13 9.22 7.80 -0.99
N SER A 14 10.48 8.14 -0.73
CA SER A 14 10.88 9.42 -0.13
C SER A 14 12.03 10.12 -0.87
N ASP A 15 12.60 9.47 -1.88
CA ASP A 15 13.71 9.99 -2.69
C ASP A 15 13.57 9.62 -4.18
N GLY A 16 14.26 10.38 -5.05
CA GLY A 16 14.17 10.24 -6.50
C GLY A 16 14.73 8.91 -7.03
N ASP A 17 15.82 8.40 -6.46
CA ASP A 17 16.43 7.15 -6.91
C ASP A 17 15.49 5.96 -6.69
N ALA A 18 14.79 5.97 -5.56
CA ALA A 18 13.79 4.95 -5.24
C ALA A 18 12.56 5.06 -6.19
N VAL A 19 12.11 6.27 -6.52
CA VAL A 19 11.03 6.50 -7.50
C VAL A 19 11.44 5.98 -8.87
N ILE A 20 12.64 6.35 -9.35
CA ILE A 20 13.16 5.89 -10.63
C ILE A 20 13.27 4.36 -10.66
N ALA A 21 13.76 3.74 -9.57
CA ALA A 21 13.85 2.29 -9.47
C ALA A 21 12.46 1.61 -9.55
N ALA A 22 11.45 2.19 -8.89
CA ALA A 22 10.07 1.68 -8.94
C ALA A 22 9.47 1.83 -10.35
N VAL A 23 9.64 2.99 -10.97
CA VAL A 23 9.12 3.28 -12.32
C VAL A 23 9.77 2.39 -13.38
N THR A 24 11.10 2.32 -13.39
CA THR A 24 11.86 1.52 -14.38
C THR A 24 11.73 0.02 -14.15
N GLY A 25 11.53 -0.40 -12.91
CA GLY A 25 11.25 -1.80 -12.54
C GLY A 25 9.84 -2.27 -12.86
N GLY A 26 8.94 -1.37 -13.29
CA GLY A 26 7.59 -1.75 -13.72
C GLY A 26 6.56 -1.84 -12.59
N ALA A 27 6.74 -1.08 -11.51
CA ALA A 27 5.71 -0.95 -10.48
C ALA A 27 4.37 -0.50 -11.08
N ARG A 28 3.26 -1.10 -10.63
CA ARG A 28 1.91 -0.67 -11.02
C ARG A 28 1.43 0.51 -10.18
N PHE A 29 1.89 0.57 -8.93
CA PHE A 29 1.55 1.63 -7.97
C PHE A 29 2.81 2.12 -7.28
N VAL A 30 2.86 3.41 -6.99
CA VAL A 30 3.86 4.06 -6.13
C VAL A 30 3.16 4.77 -4.98
N GLY A 31 3.68 4.61 -3.76
CA GLY A 31 3.06 5.13 -2.54
C GLY A 31 3.90 6.18 -1.83
N PHE A 32 3.30 7.33 -1.52
CA PHE A 32 3.85 8.40 -0.69
C PHE A 32 3.12 8.43 0.65
N VAL A 33 3.84 8.52 1.76
CA VAL A 33 3.25 8.46 3.10
C VAL A 33 3.11 9.87 3.67
N PHE A 34 1.89 10.23 4.06
CA PHE A 34 1.55 11.49 4.71
C PHE A 34 1.12 11.23 6.16
N TYR A 35 2.09 10.78 6.97
CA TYR A 35 1.90 10.49 8.40
C TYR A 35 3.20 10.79 9.14
N PRO A 36 3.33 11.97 9.80
CA PRO A 36 4.58 12.45 10.40
C PRO A 36 5.30 11.48 11.34
N PRO A 37 4.61 10.61 12.13
CA PRO A 37 5.29 9.63 12.95
C PRO A 37 6.03 8.54 12.17
N SER A 38 5.74 8.37 10.87
CA SER A 38 6.40 7.38 10.01
C SER A 38 7.78 7.90 9.53
N PRO A 39 8.84 7.07 9.59
CA PRO A 39 10.14 7.43 9.00
C PRO A 39 10.09 7.55 7.46
N ARG A 40 8.95 7.17 6.85
CA ARG A 40 8.68 7.24 5.40
C ARG A 40 7.87 8.47 5.03
N SER A 41 7.54 9.32 6.01
CA SER A 41 6.70 10.50 5.78
C SER A 41 7.41 11.50 4.89
N VAL A 42 6.66 12.08 3.95
CA VAL A 42 7.10 13.18 3.08
C VAL A 42 6.14 14.34 3.19
N SER A 43 6.61 15.55 2.95
CA SER A 43 5.72 16.71 2.83
C SER A 43 4.93 16.67 1.52
N PRO A 44 3.77 17.35 1.43
CA PRO A 44 3.02 17.50 0.19
C PRO A 44 3.86 18.01 -0.99
N GLU A 45 4.70 19.00 -0.76
CA GLU A 45 5.58 19.61 -1.77
C GLU A 45 6.60 18.58 -2.27
N LYS A 46 7.24 17.86 -1.33
CA LYS A 46 8.22 16.82 -1.67
C LYS A 46 7.60 15.70 -2.47
N ALA A 47 6.40 15.25 -2.10
CA ALA A 47 5.66 14.25 -2.85
C ALA A 47 5.31 14.75 -4.25
N GLY A 48 4.92 16.02 -4.40
CA GLY A 48 4.67 16.67 -5.68
C GLY A 48 5.91 16.68 -6.58
N GLU A 49 7.10 17.00 -6.04
CA GLU A 49 8.37 16.91 -6.77
C GLU A 49 8.64 15.47 -7.27
N LEU A 50 8.57 14.50 -6.36
CA LEU A 50 8.83 13.10 -6.67
C LEU A 50 7.83 12.51 -7.68
N ALA A 51 6.58 12.93 -7.61
CA ALA A 51 5.52 12.45 -8.50
C ALA A 51 5.70 12.89 -9.96
N ARG A 52 6.53 13.90 -10.24
CA ARG A 52 6.85 14.32 -11.64
C ARG A 52 7.57 13.23 -12.42
N GLU A 53 8.34 12.39 -11.73
CA GLU A 53 9.04 11.24 -12.34
C GLU A 53 8.12 10.03 -12.59
N VAL A 54 6.86 10.08 -12.14
CA VAL A 54 5.91 8.97 -12.25
C VAL A 54 5.03 9.13 -13.49
N PRO A 55 5.19 8.29 -14.52
CA PRO A 55 4.36 8.38 -15.71
C PRO A 55 2.90 8.02 -15.45
N ALA A 56 1.97 8.55 -16.25
CA ALA A 56 0.53 8.40 -16.08
C ALA A 56 0.01 6.93 -16.06
N LYS A 57 0.78 5.99 -16.59
CA LYS A 57 0.44 4.56 -16.55
C LYS A 57 0.64 3.90 -15.19
N ILE A 58 1.32 4.57 -14.24
CA ILE A 58 1.61 4.10 -12.89
C ILE A 58 0.75 4.90 -11.91
N PHE A 59 -0.03 4.22 -11.09
CA PHE A 59 -0.92 4.86 -10.12
C PHE A 59 -0.14 5.46 -8.94
N ARG A 60 -0.46 6.71 -8.63
CA ARG A 60 0.06 7.44 -7.47
C ARG A 60 -0.88 7.26 -6.29
N VAL A 61 -0.36 6.76 -5.19
CA VAL A 61 -1.13 6.44 -3.97
C VAL A 61 -0.63 7.30 -2.82
N GLY A 62 -1.49 8.11 -2.22
CA GLY A 62 -1.21 8.76 -0.95
C GLY A 62 -1.64 7.87 0.21
N VAL A 63 -0.75 7.61 1.15
CA VAL A 63 -1.03 6.79 2.34
C VAL A 63 -1.23 7.70 3.54
N PHE A 64 -2.38 7.57 4.18
CA PHE A 64 -2.82 8.41 5.29
C PHE A 64 -3.23 7.55 6.49
N VAL A 65 -3.17 8.15 7.67
CA VAL A 65 -3.66 7.59 8.93
C VAL A 65 -4.54 8.64 9.57
N ASP A 66 -5.85 8.41 9.59
CA ASP A 66 -6.89 9.27 10.16
C ASP A 66 -6.75 10.75 9.72
N PRO A 67 -6.66 11.05 8.39
CA PRO A 67 -6.38 12.39 7.90
C PRO A 67 -7.56 13.34 8.16
N ASP A 68 -7.24 14.58 8.53
CA ASP A 68 -8.17 15.69 8.45
C ASP A 68 -8.27 16.25 7.00
N ASP A 69 -9.25 17.11 6.79
CA ASP A 69 -9.48 17.72 5.47
C ASP A 69 -8.34 18.65 5.04
N ALA A 70 -7.72 19.33 6.01
CA ALA A 70 -6.63 20.27 5.72
C ALA A 70 -5.40 19.55 5.15
N LEU A 71 -5.06 18.38 5.69
CA LEU A 71 -3.97 17.57 5.16
C LEU A 71 -4.29 17.07 3.74
N LEU A 72 -5.53 16.59 3.51
CA LEU A 72 -5.96 16.15 2.18
C LEU A 72 -5.85 17.28 1.16
N ASP A 73 -6.38 18.48 1.50
CA ASP A 73 -6.34 19.64 0.62
C ASP A 73 -4.89 20.07 0.32
N ALA A 74 -4.02 20.09 1.33
CA ALA A 74 -2.61 20.42 1.15
C ALA A 74 -1.91 19.42 0.20
N VAL A 75 -2.21 18.13 0.30
CA VAL A 75 -1.64 17.12 -0.59
C VAL A 75 -2.17 17.29 -2.00
N PHE A 76 -3.48 17.42 -2.18
CA PHE A 76 -4.08 17.53 -3.52
C PHE A 76 -3.76 18.88 -4.21
N ALA A 77 -3.38 19.90 -3.47
CA ALA A 77 -2.84 21.15 -4.04
C ALA A 77 -1.44 20.95 -4.68
N ASN A 78 -0.68 19.94 -4.27
CA ASN A 78 0.68 19.71 -4.74
C ASN A 78 0.81 18.56 -5.74
N LEU A 79 -0.04 17.52 -5.63
CA LEU A 79 -0.05 16.39 -6.57
C LEU A 79 -1.42 15.77 -6.71
N GLN A 80 -1.75 15.35 -7.94
CA GLN A 80 -2.94 14.54 -8.20
C GLN A 80 -2.65 13.08 -7.84
N LEU A 81 -3.41 12.55 -6.90
CA LEU A 81 -3.38 11.13 -6.53
C LEU A 81 -4.46 10.36 -7.31
N ASP A 82 -4.13 9.14 -7.73
CA ASP A 82 -5.09 8.20 -8.29
C ASP A 82 -5.86 7.48 -7.18
N TYR A 83 -5.20 7.24 -6.04
CA TYR A 83 -5.78 6.58 -4.87
C TYR A 83 -5.38 7.25 -3.56
N VAL A 84 -6.31 7.31 -2.63
CA VAL A 84 -6.09 7.58 -1.21
C VAL A 84 -6.13 6.25 -0.47
N GLN A 85 -5.02 5.84 0.14
CA GLN A 85 -4.95 4.66 0.99
C GLN A 85 -5.17 5.07 2.45
N LEU A 86 -6.24 4.56 3.04
CA LEU A 86 -6.63 4.79 4.43
C LEU A 86 -6.11 3.67 5.31
N HIS A 87 -5.11 3.96 6.14
CA HIS A 87 -4.36 2.99 6.94
C HIS A 87 -4.60 3.11 8.45
N GLY A 88 -5.48 4.01 8.84
CA GLY A 88 -5.93 4.23 10.22
C GLY A 88 -7.24 3.53 10.55
N SER A 89 -8.00 4.19 11.43
CA SER A 89 -9.31 3.73 11.92
C SER A 89 -10.49 4.42 11.23
N GLU A 90 -10.25 5.03 10.07
CA GLU A 90 -11.26 5.76 9.31
C GLU A 90 -12.50 4.88 9.04
N SER A 91 -13.69 5.38 9.37
CA SER A 91 -14.95 4.68 9.12
C SER A 91 -15.28 4.61 7.61
N ALA A 92 -16.21 3.73 7.23
CA ALA A 92 -16.72 3.69 5.86
C ALA A 92 -17.38 5.00 5.43
N ALA A 93 -18.07 5.69 6.35
CA ALA A 93 -18.62 7.02 6.09
C ALA A 93 -17.52 8.04 5.79
N ARG A 94 -16.44 8.06 6.62
CA ARG A 94 -15.29 8.93 6.36
C ARG A 94 -14.58 8.60 5.04
N ALA A 95 -14.47 7.33 4.69
CA ALA A 95 -13.91 6.90 3.40
C ALA A 95 -14.74 7.43 2.22
N ALA A 96 -16.07 7.40 2.34
CA ALA A 96 -16.97 7.95 1.32
C ALA A 96 -16.86 9.48 1.19
N GLU A 97 -16.73 10.21 2.31
CA GLU A 97 -16.50 11.66 2.32
C GLU A 97 -15.18 12.02 1.63
N ILE A 98 -14.10 11.30 1.95
CA ILE A 98 -12.77 11.51 1.33
C ILE A 98 -12.85 11.24 -0.17
N LYS A 99 -13.51 10.15 -0.59
CA LYS A 99 -13.71 9.83 -2.01
C LYS A 99 -14.46 10.95 -2.75
N ALA A 100 -15.55 11.43 -2.18
CA ALA A 100 -16.35 12.51 -2.76
C ALA A 100 -15.57 13.83 -2.84
N ARG A 101 -14.78 14.15 -1.80
CA ARG A 101 -13.95 15.37 -1.72
C ARG A 101 -12.81 15.37 -2.73
N THR A 102 -12.12 14.25 -2.89
CA THR A 102 -10.86 14.20 -3.64
C THR A 102 -11.03 13.72 -5.08
N GLY A 103 -12.10 12.99 -5.37
CA GLY A 103 -12.30 12.30 -6.64
C GLY A 103 -11.35 11.11 -6.86
N ALA A 104 -10.44 10.82 -5.93
CA ALA A 104 -9.52 9.70 -5.99
C ALA A 104 -10.20 8.39 -5.55
N GLY A 105 -9.71 7.26 -6.08
CA GLY A 105 -10.14 5.95 -5.60
C GLY A 105 -9.69 5.69 -4.15
N ILE A 106 -10.41 4.84 -3.44
CA ILE A 106 -10.09 4.47 -2.06
C ILE A 106 -9.47 3.08 -1.99
N ILE A 107 -8.31 2.98 -1.33
CA ILE A 107 -7.73 1.72 -0.85
C ILE A 107 -7.90 1.68 0.66
N LYS A 108 -8.71 0.77 1.20
CA LYS A 108 -8.80 0.60 2.66
C LYS A 108 -7.84 -0.49 3.13
N ALA A 109 -6.95 -0.14 4.05
CA ALA A 109 -6.08 -1.11 4.71
C ALA A 109 -6.81 -1.77 5.88
N ILE A 110 -6.75 -3.10 5.92
CA ILE A 110 -7.31 -3.96 6.97
C ILE A 110 -6.16 -4.71 7.63
N LYS A 111 -6.06 -4.60 8.93
CA LYS A 111 -5.00 -5.24 9.72
C LYS A 111 -5.42 -6.65 10.10
N VAL A 112 -4.62 -7.66 9.73
CA VAL A 112 -4.92 -9.08 9.92
C VAL A 112 -3.90 -9.74 10.84
N ALA A 113 -4.40 -10.40 11.89
CA ALA A 113 -3.64 -11.29 12.76
C ALA A 113 -4.40 -12.61 13.02
N ALA A 114 -5.72 -12.62 12.80
CA ALA A 114 -6.58 -13.78 12.98
C ALA A 114 -7.61 -13.87 11.82
N PRO A 115 -8.16 -15.05 11.52
CA PRO A 115 -9.11 -15.24 10.42
C PRO A 115 -10.31 -14.28 10.45
N GLY A 116 -10.84 -13.97 11.64
CA GLY A 116 -11.96 -13.05 11.80
C GLY A 116 -11.64 -11.58 11.49
N ASP A 117 -10.35 -11.20 11.43
CA ASP A 117 -9.96 -9.82 11.11
C ASP A 117 -10.26 -9.48 9.63
N VAL A 118 -10.34 -10.47 8.75
CA VAL A 118 -10.65 -10.28 7.31
C VAL A 118 -12.05 -9.69 7.13
N ALA A 119 -13.02 -10.08 7.95
CA ALA A 119 -14.39 -9.57 7.92
C ALA A 119 -14.48 -8.06 8.24
N ALA A 120 -13.45 -7.47 8.87
CA ALA A 120 -13.39 -6.02 9.06
C ALA A 120 -13.36 -5.22 7.74
N ALA A 121 -13.16 -5.87 6.59
CA ALA A 121 -13.28 -5.26 5.27
C ALA A 121 -14.73 -5.00 4.84
N GLU A 122 -15.71 -5.78 5.34
CA GLU A 122 -17.10 -5.76 4.86
C GLU A 122 -17.75 -4.38 4.83
N PRO A 123 -17.62 -3.52 5.87
CA PRO A 123 -18.22 -2.19 5.85
C PRO A 123 -17.74 -1.29 4.72
N TYR A 124 -16.58 -1.61 4.12
CA TYR A 124 -15.95 -0.78 3.09
C TYR A 124 -16.26 -1.24 1.66
N TYR A 125 -16.89 -2.40 1.45
CA TYR A 125 -17.13 -2.94 0.10
C TYR A 125 -17.94 -2.01 -0.81
N ALA A 126 -18.82 -1.19 -0.24
CA ALA A 126 -19.63 -0.25 -1.01
C ALA A 126 -18.90 1.06 -1.36
N VAL A 127 -17.79 1.37 -0.70
CA VAL A 127 -17.12 2.68 -0.82
C VAL A 127 -15.68 2.59 -1.31
N ALA A 128 -14.95 1.52 -0.95
CA ALA A 128 -13.58 1.30 -1.39
C ALA A 128 -13.54 0.76 -2.83
N ASP A 129 -12.48 1.09 -3.54
CA ASP A 129 -12.17 0.53 -4.87
C ASP A 129 -11.21 -0.66 -4.77
N ARG A 130 -10.47 -0.73 -3.65
CA ARG A 130 -9.56 -1.83 -3.32
C ARG A 130 -9.47 -2.03 -1.82
N ILE A 131 -9.16 -3.28 -1.43
CA ILE A 131 -8.78 -3.62 -0.05
C ILE A 131 -7.29 -3.94 -0.02
N LEU A 132 -6.59 -3.53 1.03
CA LEU A 132 -5.23 -3.94 1.30
C LEU A 132 -5.21 -4.68 2.64
N PHE A 133 -4.76 -5.94 2.63
CA PHE A 133 -4.58 -6.73 3.84
C PHE A 133 -3.14 -6.61 4.31
N ASP A 134 -2.94 -6.07 5.53
CA ASP A 134 -1.63 -5.84 6.15
C ASP A 134 -1.51 -6.58 7.47
N ALA A 135 -0.29 -6.95 7.84
CA ALA A 135 -0.03 -7.61 9.12
C ALA A 135 -0.35 -6.68 10.30
N LYS A 136 -1.12 -7.19 11.25
CA LYS A 136 -1.42 -6.48 12.50
C LYS A 136 -0.23 -6.60 13.45
N ALA A 137 0.35 -5.48 13.84
CA ALA A 137 1.40 -5.47 14.85
C ALA A 137 0.87 -5.97 16.20
N PRO A 138 1.61 -6.82 16.94
CA PRO A 138 1.24 -7.20 18.30
C PRO A 138 1.16 -5.97 19.19
N LYS A 139 0.22 -5.96 20.15
CA LYS A 139 0.08 -4.86 21.12
C LYS A 139 1.33 -4.67 22.00
N THR A 140 2.14 -5.70 22.13
CA THR A 140 3.41 -5.72 22.89
C THR A 140 4.57 -5.06 22.14
N LEU A 141 4.42 -4.74 20.85
CA LEU A 141 5.44 -4.07 20.07
C LEU A 141 5.39 -2.57 20.34
N GLU A 142 6.29 -2.08 21.19
CA GLU A 142 6.44 -0.65 21.45
C GLU A 142 6.84 0.11 20.18
N GLY A 143 6.25 1.29 19.96
CA GLY A 143 6.53 2.10 18.77
C GLY A 143 6.01 1.53 17.45
N ALA A 144 5.12 0.53 17.47
CA ALA A 144 4.53 -0.03 16.27
C ALA A 144 3.78 1.04 15.47
N LEU A 145 4.11 1.13 14.19
CA LEU A 145 3.40 1.98 13.23
C LEU A 145 2.13 1.28 12.72
N PRO A 146 1.15 2.02 12.19
CA PRO A 146 -0.01 1.44 11.52
C PRO A 146 0.33 0.42 10.43
N GLY A 147 1.48 0.57 9.75
CA GLY A 147 2.01 -0.37 8.76
C GLY A 147 3.54 -0.29 8.65
N GLY A 148 4.14 -1.21 7.87
CA GLY A 148 5.58 -1.21 7.60
C GLY A 148 6.45 -1.70 8.76
N ASN A 149 5.91 -2.54 9.64
CA ASN A 149 6.63 -3.11 10.80
C ASN A 149 7.45 -4.37 10.48
N ALA A 150 7.60 -4.73 9.21
CA ALA A 150 8.28 -5.95 8.74
C ALA A 150 7.70 -7.27 9.31
N LEU A 151 6.44 -7.27 9.72
CA LEU A 151 5.72 -8.43 10.23
C LEU A 151 4.91 -9.08 9.13
N ALA A 152 4.89 -10.41 9.08
CA ALA A 152 3.99 -11.19 8.25
C ALA A 152 2.92 -11.86 9.12
N PHE A 153 1.76 -12.16 8.53
CA PHE A 153 0.71 -12.98 9.11
C PHE A 153 0.55 -14.29 8.32
N ASP A 154 -0.26 -15.20 8.80
CA ASP A 154 -0.52 -16.45 8.07
C ASP A 154 -1.40 -16.18 6.85
N TRP A 155 -0.81 -16.20 5.67
CA TRP A 155 -1.48 -15.89 4.39
C TRP A 155 -2.59 -16.88 4.02
N ARG A 156 -2.65 -18.06 4.66
CA ARG A 156 -3.74 -19.04 4.48
C ARG A 156 -5.08 -18.46 4.89
N MET A 157 -5.08 -17.52 5.85
CA MET A 157 -6.28 -16.82 6.28
C MET A 157 -7.02 -16.10 5.15
N LEU A 158 -6.29 -15.64 4.12
CA LEU A 158 -6.89 -15.02 2.92
C LEU A 158 -7.32 -16.09 1.90
N ALA A 159 -6.52 -17.15 1.74
CA ALA A 159 -6.83 -18.24 0.81
C ALA A 159 -8.11 -19.02 1.19
N GLU A 160 -8.40 -19.13 2.48
CA GLU A 160 -9.58 -19.79 3.01
C GLU A 160 -10.87 -18.99 2.82
N GLN A 161 -10.76 -17.71 2.47
CA GLN A 161 -11.91 -16.84 2.16
C GLN A 161 -12.24 -16.92 0.67
N ALA A 162 -13.46 -17.30 0.33
CA ALA A 162 -13.91 -17.40 -1.08
C ALA A 162 -13.81 -16.05 -1.83
N ALA A 163 -14.00 -14.93 -1.12
CA ALA A 163 -13.88 -13.59 -1.65
C ALA A 163 -13.48 -12.62 -0.52
N PRO A 164 -12.18 -12.58 -0.12
CA PRO A 164 -11.75 -11.86 1.08
C PRO A 164 -12.04 -10.34 1.03
N ALA A 165 -12.28 -9.80 -0.16
CA ALA A 165 -12.57 -8.39 -0.38
C ALA A 165 -13.96 -8.17 -1.00
N GLY A 166 -14.93 -9.09 -0.80
CA GLY A 166 -16.27 -8.95 -1.37
C GLY A 166 -16.30 -8.87 -2.90
N GLY A 167 -15.31 -9.45 -3.58
CA GLY A 167 -15.14 -9.35 -5.03
C GLY A 167 -14.36 -8.12 -5.52
N LEU A 168 -13.97 -7.20 -4.63
CA LEU A 168 -13.08 -6.08 -4.99
C LEU A 168 -11.65 -6.58 -5.25
N PRO A 169 -10.90 -5.90 -6.12
CA PRO A 169 -9.47 -6.11 -6.23
C PRO A 169 -8.78 -5.85 -4.88
N TRP A 170 -7.82 -6.69 -4.51
CA TRP A 170 -7.13 -6.53 -3.25
C TRP A 170 -5.62 -6.72 -3.36
N LEU A 171 -4.88 -6.16 -2.40
CA LEU A 171 -3.43 -6.23 -2.31
C LEU A 171 -3.04 -6.98 -1.04
N LEU A 172 -2.05 -7.85 -1.15
CA LEU A 172 -1.37 -8.45 -0.01
C LEU A 172 -0.22 -7.55 0.44
N SER A 173 -0.19 -7.21 1.72
CA SER A 173 0.89 -6.48 2.38
C SER A 173 1.35 -7.22 3.64
N GLY A 174 2.24 -6.62 4.41
CA GLY A 174 2.77 -7.17 5.66
C GLY A 174 3.98 -8.07 5.49
N GLY A 175 5.16 -7.51 5.77
CA GLY A 175 6.43 -8.22 5.83
C GLY A 175 6.92 -8.87 4.54
N LEU A 176 6.34 -8.51 3.39
CA LEU A 176 6.78 -9.02 2.10
C LEU A 176 8.21 -8.56 1.78
N ASN A 177 9.00 -9.47 1.21
CA ASN A 177 10.34 -9.24 0.72
C ASN A 177 10.66 -10.23 -0.41
N ILE A 178 11.87 -10.18 -0.96
CA ILE A 178 12.28 -11.04 -2.08
C ILE A 178 12.23 -12.53 -1.71
N ASP A 179 12.56 -12.88 -0.46
CA ASP A 179 12.72 -14.28 -0.06
C ASP A 179 11.37 -14.97 0.16
N ASN A 180 10.32 -14.20 0.51
CA ASN A 180 9.00 -14.75 0.83
C ASN A 180 7.91 -14.49 -0.22
N LEU A 181 8.14 -13.60 -1.20
CA LEU A 181 7.14 -13.14 -2.16
C LEU A 181 6.47 -14.29 -2.92
N ALA A 182 7.26 -15.20 -3.51
CA ALA A 182 6.71 -16.30 -4.30
C ALA A 182 5.81 -17.22 -3.46
N ASN A 183 6.24 -17.51 -2.22
CA ASN A 183 5.46 -18.30 -1.30
C ASN A 183 4.17 -17.59 -0.84
N ALA A 184 4.26 -16.29 -0.57
CA ALA A 184 3.11 -15.47 -0.19
C ALA A 184 2.03 -15.44 -1.30
N VAL A 185 2.44 -15.24 -2.55
CA VAL A 185 1.55 -15.28 -3.73
C VAL A 185 0.92 -16.65 -3.90
N LYS A 186 1.73 -17.71 -3.82
CA LYS A 186 1.25 -19.10 -3.97
C LYS A 186 0.19 -19.46 -2.91
N ILE A 187 0.43 -19.05 -1.66
CA ILE A 187 -0.48 -19.40 -0.54
C ILE A 187 -1.74 -18.55 -0.60
N SER A 188 -1.61 -17.22 -0.75
CA SER A 188 -2.76 -16.31 -0.67
C SER A 188 -3.61 -16.27 -1.94
N GLY A 189 -3.05 -16.67 -3.08
CA GLY A 189 -3.71 -16.54 -4.39
C GLY A 189 -3.83 -15.08 -4.89
N THR A 190 -3.12 -14.14 -4.25
CA THR A 190 -3.20 -12.72 -4.64
C THR A 190 -2.71 -12.47 -6.06
N ARG A 191 -3.27 -11.43 -6.69
CA ARG A 191 -2.80 -10.89 -7.97
C ARG A 191 -2.15 -9.52 -7.81
N SER A 192 -2.09 -9.00 -6.57
CA SER A 192 -1.48 -7.71 -6.29
C SER A 192 -0.79 -7.71 -4.93
N VAL A 193 0.41 -7.15 -4.86
CA VAL A 193 1.21 -7.07 -3.63
C VAL A 193 1.63 -5.65 -3.32
N ASP A 194 1.86 -5.37 -2.04
CA ASP A 194 2.38 -4.11 -1.54
C ASP A 194 3.62 -4.36 -0.68
N VAL A 195 4.72 -3.73 -0.99
CA VAL A 195 5.97 -3.83 -0.23
C VAL A 195 6.45 -2.46 0.22
N SER A 196 6.90 -2.40 1.47
CA SER A 196 7.53 -1.19 2.03
C SER A 196 8.89 -1.52 2.66
N SER A 197 8.92 -2.00 3.91
CA SER A 197 10.17 -2.29 4.64
C SER A 197 11.04 -3.37 4.01
N GLY A 198 10.45 -4.34 3.31
CA GLY A 198 11.19 -5.45 2.68
C GLY A 198 12.11 -5.06 1.52
N VAL A 199 12.07 -3.79 1.10
CA VAL A 199 12.97 -3.23 0.07
C VAL A 199 13.72 -1.99 0.60
N GLU A 200 13.95 -1.92 1.91
CA GLU A 200 14.71 -0.86 2.57
C GLU A 200 16.10 -1.33 3.01
N SER A 201 17.06 -0.40 3.02
CA SER A 201 18.38 -0.62 3.63
C SER A 201 18.37 -0.34 5.14
N VAL A 202 17.63 0.68 5.54
CA VAL A 202 17.29 1.04 6.93
C VAL A 202 15.87 1.61 6.94
N PRO A 203 15.16 1.63 8.08
CA PRO A 203 13.81 2.16 8.15
C PRO A 203 13.66 3.54 7.50
N GLY A 204 12.75 3.66 6.55
CA GLY A 204 12.48 4.90 5.80
C GLY A 204 13.34 5.13 4.56
N LYS A 205 14.41 4.34 4.34
CA LYS A 205 15.29 4.50 3.18
C LYS A 205 15.21 3.29 2.24
N LYS A 206 14.57 3.46 1.10
CA LYS A 206 14.51 2.42 0.06
C LYS A 206 15.90 2.11 -0.49
N ASN A 207 16.12 0.84 -0.80
CA ASN A 207 17.28 0.40 -1.57
C ASN A 207 16.85 0.19 -3.03
N PRO A 208 17.33 1.01 -3.97
CA PRO A 208 16.92 0.92 -5.38
C PRO A 208 17.16 -0.45 -6.01
N GLU A 209 18.22 -1.16 -5.58
CA GLU A 209 18.51 -2.50 -6.09
C GLU A 209 17.52 -3.55 -5.56
N LEU A 210 17.15 -3.48 -4.27
CA LEU A 210 16.12 -4.35 -3.71
C LEU A 210 14.76 -4.08 -4.37
N VAL A 211 14.43 -2.81 -4.66
CA VAL A 211 13.20 -2.45 -5.39
C VAL A 211 13.19 -3.12 -6.77
N ARG A 212 14.27 -2.99 -7.57
CA ARG A 212 14.35 -3.60 -8.90
C ARG A 212 14.24 -5.13 -8.84
N ARG A 213 14.95 -5.76 -7.89
CA ARG A 213 14.91 -7.22 -7.72
C ARG A 213 13.53 -7.72 -7.32
N PHE A 214 12.85 -7.01 -6.40
CA PHE A 214 11.47 -7.34 -6.00
C PHE A 214 10.52 -7.26 -7.19
N LEU A 215 10.61 -6.20 -7.99
CA LEU A 215 9.77 -6.00 -9.17
C LEU A 215 10.07 -7.01 -10.28
N ALA A 216 11.35 -7.33 -10.51
CA ALA A 216 11.74 -8.38 -11.46
C ALA A 216 11.15 -9.74 -11.07
N LEU A 217 11.22 -10.12 -9.78
CA LEU A 217 10.59 -11.34 -9.29
C LEU A 217 9.06 -11.28 -9.44
N SER A 218 8.43 -10.15 -9.10
CA SER A 218 6.97 -9.98 -9.24
C SER A 218 6.49 -10.18 -10.68
N ALA A 219 7.28 -9.76 -11.66
CA ALA A 219 6.94 -9.90 -13.08
C ALA A 219 6.97 -11.35 -13.58
N THR A 220 7.57 -12.30 -12.83
CA THR A 220 7.65 -13.72 -13.18
C THR A 220 6.56 -14.56 -12.51
N LEU A 221 5.79 -13.99 -11.59
CA LEU A 221 4.73 -14.64 -10.83
C LEU A 221 3.34 -14.26 -11.37
#